data_98df46623a6d5f6bd414eaf6512136f0
#
_entry.id   98df46623a6d5f6bd414eaf6512136f0
#
_cell.length_a   1.000
_cell.length_b   1.000
_cell.length_c   1.000
_cell.angle_alpha   90.00
_cell.angle_beta   90.00
_cell.angle_gamma   90.00
#
_symmetry.space_group_name_H-M   'P 1'
#
loop_
_entity.id
_entity.type
_entity.pdbx_description
1 polymer ?
#
loop_
_entity_poly.entity_id
_entity_poly.type
_entity_poly.pdbx_seq_one_letter_code
_entity_poly.pdbx_strand_id
1 'polypeptide(L)'
;TSSSARSSLPTRREAITCSTRRARRFVAEPPMPPRMRRPQLSNAEAAEKLQSAYGYRYSDMLRLLNIGHSYGDMNTACLYAYLSGEPVEKVLQLRQPATWGRVRAQLGLTPKLYAEKYMEYQASYLPADSLIDRETALKYLRQGYPLGDIQQAAKLAKESGKTLAQVL
;
A
#
# COMPACT_ATOMS: atom_id res chain seq x y z
N THR A 1 24.80 -89.45 -26.21
CA THR A 1 25.52 -89.27 -24.99
C THR A 1 25.41 -87.86 -24.49
N SER A 2 24.60 -87.73 -23.53
CA SER A 2 24.79 -86.96 -22.26
C SER A 2 25.40 -85.58 -22.47
N SER A 3 24.79 -84.59 -21.95
CA SER A 3 24.86 -84.26 -20.58
C SER A 3 24.39 -82.80 -20.39
N SER A 4 23.40 -82.69 -19.69
CA SER A 4 23.45 -82.06 -18.39
C SER A 4 23.66 -80.56 -18.38
N ALA A 5 22.55 -79.92 -18.50
CA ALA A 5 22.37 -78.57 -18.06
C ALA A 5 22.43 -78.47 -16.54
N ARG A 6 23.11 -77.54 -16.05
CA ARG A 6 22.91 -77.06 -14.69
C ARG A 6 22.56 -75.61 -14.71
N SER A 7 21.31 -75.40 -14.66
CA SER A 7 20.83 -74.14 -14.15
C SER A 7 20.93 -74.17 -12.63
N SER A 8 21.63 -73.29 -12.10
CA SER A 8 21.47 -72.87 -10.70
C SER A 8 21.40 -71.37 -10.65
N LEU A 9 20.22 -70.95 -10.57
CA LEU A 9 19.89 -69.61 -10.14
C LEU A 9 19.98 -69.54 -8.62
N PRO A 10 20.76 -68.71 -8.05
CA PRO A 10 20.43 -68.17 -6.75
C PRO A 10 19.54 -66.95 -6.93
N THR A 11 18.32 -67.18 -6.72
CA THR A 11 17.40 -66.09 -6.40
C THR A 11 17.87 -65.43 -5.12
N ARG A 12 18.76 -64.51 -5.28
CA ARG A 12 19.03 -63.59 -4.21
C ARG A 12 17.84 -62.65 -4.13
N ARG A 13 16.88 -63.03 -3.28
CA ARG A 13 15.91 -62.06 -2.76
C ARG A 13 16.75 -61.00 -2.05
N GLU A 14 17.03 -59.94 -2.77
CA GLU A 14 17.38 -58.73 -2.09
C GLU A 14 16.18 -58.34 -1.27
N ALA A 15 16.32 -58.54 0.01
CA ALA A 15 15.40 -57.96 0.95
C ALA A 15 15.44 -56.46 0.69
N ILE A 16 14.41 -56.00 0.04
CA ILE A 16 14.13 -54.56 0.00
C ILE A 16 13.88 -54.21 1.46
N THR A 17 14.92 -53.72 2.09
CA THR A 17 14.77 -53.03 3.34
C THR A 17 13.83 -51.89 3.05
N CYS A 18 12.60 -52.12 3.35
CA CYS A 18 11.61 -51.09 3.41
C CYS A 18 12.15 -50.09 4.45
N SER A 19 12.91 -49.15 3.96
CA SER A 19 13.25 -47.97 4.73
C SER A 19 11.91 -47.43 5.21
N THR A 20 11.62 -47.67 6.47
CA THR A 20 10.54 -47.03 7.17
C THR A 20 10.73 -45.54 6.97
N ARG A 21 10.18 -45.04 5.88
CA ARG A 21 9.90 -43.61 5.79
C ARG A 21 9.07 -43.34 7.04
N ARG A 22 9.76 -42.84 8.02
CA ARG A 22 9.17 -42.20 9.18
C ARG A 22 8.06 -41.34 8.60
N ALA A 23 6.84 -41.82 8.72
CA ALA A 23 5.70 -40.99 8.39
C ALA A 23 5.88 -39.72 9.22
N ARG A 24 6.33 -38.68 8.58
CA ARG A 24 6.29 -37.35 9.20
C ARG A 24 4.84 -37.18 9.52
N ARG A 25 4.49 -37.32 10.80
CA ARG A 25 3.20 -36.87 11.26
C ARG A 25 3.01 -35.50 10.66
N PHE A 26 2.10 -35.44 9.72
CA PHE A 26 1.58 -34.18 9.25
C PHE A 26 0.87 -33.62 10.47
N VAL A 27 1.58 -32.87 11.27
CA VAL A 27 0.95 -32.02 12.27
C VAL A 27 0.21 -31.01 11.41
N ALA A 28 -1.07 -31.22 11.25
CA ALA A 28 -1.93 -30.26 10.61
C ALA A 28 -1.67 -28.93 11.32
N GLU A 29 -1.13 -27.98 10.62
CA GLU A 29 -0.99 -26.62 11.17
C GLU A 29 -2.38 -26.22 11.67
N PRO A 30 -2.49 -25.70 12.89
CA PRO A 30 -3.77 -25.23 13.38
C PRO A 30 -4.32 -24.25 12.33
N PRO A 31 -5.63 -24.34 12.00
CA PRO A 31 -6.21 -23.40 11.04
C PRO A 31 -5.85 -22.00 11.48
N MET A 32 -5.20 -21.25 10.59
CA MET A 32 -4.88 -19.86 10.85
C MET A 32 -6.16 -19.17 11.32
N PRO A 33 -6.14 -18.43 12.44
CA PRO A 33 -7.28 -17.66 12.86
C PRO A 33 -7.74 -16.83 11.65
N PRO A 34 -9.05 -16.73 11.40
CA PRO A 34 -9.54 -15.93 10.30
C PRO A 34 -8.88 -14.56 10.43
N ARG A 35 -8.13 -14.18 9.40
CA ARG A 35 -7.52 -12.83 9.38
C ARG A 35 -8.66 -11.90 9.72
N MET A 36 -8.59 -11.25 10.88
CA MET A 36 -9.56 -10.25 11.25
C MET A 36 -9.60 -9.27 10.08
N ARG A 37 -10.67 -9.36 9.28
CA ARG A 37 -10.89 -8.38 8.23
C ARG A 37 -10.93 -7.05 8.97
N ARG A 38 -10.01 -6.17 8.65
CA ARG A 38 -10.09 -4.80 9.16
C ARG A 38 -11.51 -4.35 8.91
N PRO A 39 -12.21 -3.81 9.92
CA PRO A 39 -13.57 -3.36 9.73
C PRO A 39 -13.59 -2.45 8.50
N GLN A 40 -14.39 -2.81 7.52
CA GLN A 40 -14.55 -1.97 6.34
C GLN A 40 -15.29 -0.71 6.80
N LEU A 41 -14.76 0.44 6.41
CA LEU A 41 -15.41 1.70 6.64
C LEU A 41 -16.80 1.70 6.00
N SER A 42 -17.79 2.21 6.70
CA SER A 42 -19.08 2.53 6.09
C SER A 42 -18.89 3.63 5.03
N ASN A 43 -19.82 3.71 4.06
CA ASN A 43 -19.75 4.77 3.04
C ASN A 43 -19.78 6.17 3.67
N ALA A 44 -20.51 6.34 4.77
CA ALA A 44 -20.55 7.60 5.51
C ALA A 44 -19.18 7.96 6.11
N GLU A 45 -18.56 7.04 6.81
CA GLU A 45 -17.21 7.23 7.39
C GLU A 45 -16.15 7.45 6.31
N ALA A 46 -16.24 6.73 5.20
CA ALA A 46 -15.37 6.91 4.05
C ALA A 46 -15.52 8.31 3.43
N ALA A 47 -16.76 8.78 3.26
CA ALA A 47 -17.05 10.11 2.74
C ALA A 47 -16.52 11.22 3.68
N GLU A 48 -16.65 11.07 4.98
CA GLU A 48 -16.09 12.01 5.98
C GLU A 48 -14.56 12.08 5.88
N LYS A 49 -13.89 10.93 5.75
CA LYS A 49 -12.45 10.88 5.58
C LYS A 49 -11.98 11.55 4.30
N LEU A 50 -12.68 11.33 3.19
CA LEU A 50 -12.36 11.95 1.91
C LEU A 50 -12.59 13.47 1.95
N GLN A 51 -13.66 13.93 2.60
CA GLN A 51 -13.90 15.33 2.82
C GLN A 51 -12.78 15.97 3.65
N SER A 52 -12.39 15.35 4.75
CA SER A 52 -11.33 15.86 5.63
C SER A 52 -9.97 15.87 4.94
N ALA A 53 -9.67 14.86 4.13
CA ALA A 53 -8.38 14.71 3.48
C ALA A 53 -8.19 15.65 2.28
N TYR A 54 -9.22 15.88 1.48
CA TYR A 54 -9.13 16.58 0.19
C TYR A 54 -10.03 17.81 0.05
N GLY A 55 -10.93 18.05 1.00
CA GLY A 55 -11.82 19.19 0.98
C GLY A 55 -12.98 19.08 0.00
N TYR A 56 -13.30 17.88 -0.50
CA TYR A 56 -14.46 17.64 -1.34
C TYR A 56 -15.76 17.64 -0.54
N ARG A 57 -16.89 17.89 -1.21
CA ARG A 57 -18.20 17.84 -0.54
C ARG A 57 -18.54 16.44 -0.09
N TYR A 58 -18.98 16.30 1.14
CA TYR A 58 -19.44 15.03 1.72
C TYR A 58 -20.51 14.34 0.87
N SER A 59 -21.52 15.11 0.41
CA SER A 59 -22.60 14.57 -0.41
C SER A 59 -22.14 13.97 -1.73
N ASP A 60 -21.16 14.58 -2.38
CA ASP A 60 -20.59 14.07 -3.65
C ASP A 60 -19.78 12.79 -3.40
N MET A 61 -18.99 12.77 -2.33
CA MET A 61 -18.21 11.58 -1.95
C MET A 61 -19.12 10.42 -1.58
N LEU A 62 -20.17 10.69 -0.80
CA LEU A 62 -21.16 9.67 -0.41
C LEU A 62 -21.90 9.12 -1.63
N ARG A 63 -22.30 9.97 -2.56
CA ARG A 63 -22.96 9.57 -3.80
C ARG A 63 -22.10 8.63 -4.63
N LEU A 64 -20.81 8.95 -4.82
CA LEU A 64 -19.88 8.13 -5.59
C LEU A 64 -19.60 6.79 -4.90
N LEU A 65 -19.48 6.77 -3.58
CA LEU A 65 -19.34 5.54 -2.80
C LEU A 65 -20.58 4.65 -2.91
N ASN A 66 -21.78 5.24 -2.90
CA ASN A 66 -23.05 4.50 -3.04
C ASN A 66 -23.26 3.91 -4.43
N ILE A 67 -22.64 4.48 -5.47
CA ILE A 67 -22.62 3.91 -6.82
C ILE A 67 -21.81 2.59 -6.87
N GLY A 68 -20.91 2.36 -5.91
CA GLY A 68 -20.15 1.13 -5.81
C GLY A 68 -18.65 1.29 -5.92
N HIS A 69 -18.13 2.52 -5.92
CA HIS A 69 -16.67 2.75 -5.86
C HIS A 69 -16.12 2.38 -4.49
N SER A 70 -14.99 1.67 -4.46
CA SER A 70 -14.32 1.34 -3.21
C SER A 70 -13.66 2.58 -2.60
N TYR A 71 -13.48 2.57 -1.27
CA TYR A 71 -12.74 3.65 -0.59
C TYR A 71 -11.32 3.84 -1.15
N GLY A 72 -10.63 2.74 -1.45
CA GLY A 72 -9.28 2.79 -2.04
C GLY A 72 -9.25 3.48 -3.40
N ASP A 73 -10.18 3.14 -4.29
CA ASP A 73 -10.31 3.80 -5.60
C ASP A 73 -10.71 5.26 -5.45
N MET A 74 -11.64 5.57 -4.56
CA MET A 74 -12.05 6.95 -4.27
C MET A 74 -10.89 7.79 -3.72
N ASN A 75 -10.12 7.24 -2.79
CA ASN A 75 -8.96 7.93 -2.23
C ASN A 75 -7.92 8.26 -3.32
N THR A 76 -7.60 7.31 -4.17
CA THR A 76 -6.67 7.52 -5.28
C THR A 76 -7.22 8.50 -6.31
N ALA A 77 -8.49 8.39 -6.65
CA ALA A 77 -9.16 9.32 -7.57
C ALA A 77 -9.20 10.76 -7.04
N CYS A 78 -9.51 10.93 -5.76
CA CYS A 78 -9.49 12.23 -5.10
C CYS A 78 -8.09 12.86 -5.10
N LEU A 79 -7.06 12.05 -4.81
CA LEU A 79 -5.68 12.52 -4.85
C LEU A 79 -5.29 12.97 -6.27
N TYR A 80 -5.55 12.17 -7.27
CA TYR A 80 -5.22 12.50 -8.66
C TYR A 80 -6.02 13.71 -9.17
N ALA A 81 -7.28 13.82 -8.80
CA ALA A 81 -8.10 14.98 -9.11
C ALA A 81 -7.54 16.25 -8.46
N TYR A 82 -7.14 16.18 -7.20
CA TYR A 82 -6.52 17.29 -6.50
C TYR A 82 -5.20 17.73 -7.15
N LEU A 83 -4.33 16.78 -7.49
CA LEU A 83 -3.03 17.06 -8.08
C LEU A 83 -3.11 17.56 -9.53
N SER A 84 -4.09 17.09 -10.31
CA SER A 84 -4.29 17.46 -11.71
C SER A 84 -5.22 18.66 -11.93
N GLY A 85 -6.04 19.00 -10.92
CA GLY A 85 -7.08 20.01 -11.04
C GLY A 85 -8.33 19.54 -11.79
N GLU A 86 -8.44 18.24 -12.10
CA GLU A 86 -9.57 17.66 -12.80
C GLU A 86 -10.66 17.18 -11.82
N PRO A 87 -11.93 17.12 -12.25
CA PRO A 87 -13.00 16.58 -11.40
C PRO A 87 -12.77 15.11 -11.05
N VAL A 88 -13.15 14.71 -9.83
CA VAL A 88 -13.03 13.31 -9.36
C VAL A 88 -13.80 12.37 -10.27
N GLU A 89 -14.96 12.75 -10.75
CA GLU A 89 -15.78 11.95 -11.66
C GLU A 89 -15.07 11.63 -12.97
N LYS A 90 -14.36 12.59 -13.54
CA LYS A 90 -13.56 12.40 -14.75
C LYS A 90 -12.42 11.40 -14.50
N VAL A 91 -11.75 11.50 -13.37
CA VAL A 91 -10.68 10.56 -12.98
C VAL A 91 -11.22 9.15 -12.81
N LEU A 92 -12.38 8.98 -12.19
CA LEU A 92 -13.05 7.69 -12.05
C LEU A 92 -13.50 7.11 -13.40
N GLN A 93 -13.98 7.92 -14.32
CA GLN A 93 -14.32 7.50 -15.69
C GLN A 93 -13.09 6.99 -16.44
N LEU A 94 -11.96 7.65 -16.32
CA LEU A 94 -10.70 7.21 -16.93
C LEU A 94 -10.20 5.90 -16.32
N ARG A 95 -10.51 5.64 -15.06
CA ARG A 95 -10.11 4.40 -14.36
C ARG A 95 -10.82 3.16 -14.90
N GLN A 96 -12.03 3.27 -15.32
CA GLN A 96 -12.87 2.13 -15.74
C GLN A 96 -12.20 1.22 -16.79
N PRO A 97 -11.65 1.73 -17.92
CA PRO A 97 -10.95 0.91 -18.88
C PRO A 97 -9.45 0.78 -18.61
N ALA A 98 -8.88 1.52 -17.68
CA ALA A 98 -7.44 1.71 -17.54
C ALA A 98 -6.92 1.44 -16.11
N THR A 99 -5.64 1.13 -16.00
CA THR A 99 -4.94 1.05 -14.72
C THR A 99 -4.65 2.45 -14.17
N TRP A 100 -4.42 2.57 -12.86
CA TRP A 100 -4.07 3.86 -12.24
C TRP A 100 -2.81 4.50 -12.86
N GLY A 101 -1.85 3.70 -13.30
CA GLY A 101 -0.68 4.21 -14.01
C GLY A 101 -1.02 4.91 -15.32
N ARG A 102 -1.95 4.35 -16.09
CA ARG A 102 -2.45 4.97 -17.33
C ARG A 102 -3.29 6.21 -17.05
N VAL A 103 -4.14 6.18 -16.04
CA VAL A 103 -4.92 7.35 -15.61
C VAL A 103 -4.00 8.51 -15.27
N ARG A 104 -2.95 8.25 -14.50
CA ARG A 104 -1.95 9.26 -14.17
C ARG A 104 -1.27 9.85 -15.41
N ALA A 105 -0.91 9.01 -16.37
CA ALA A 105 -0.32 9.46 -17.62
C ALA A 105 -1.30 10.31 -18.46
N GLN A 106 -2.57 9.92 -18.52
CA GLN A 106 -3.61 10.67 -19.24
C GLN A 106 -3.91 12.03 -18.59
N LEU A 107 -3.76 12.14 -17.27
CA LEU A 107 -3.87 13.39 -16.53
C LEU A 107 -2.64 14.29 -16.65
N GLY A 108 -1.60 13.86 -17.37
CA GLY A 108 -0.36 14.58 -17.52
C GLY A 108 0.54 14.60 -16.28
N LEU A 109 0.24 13.75 -15.30
CA LEU A 109 1.04 13.62 -14.08
C LEU A 109 2.26 12.74 -14.33
N THR A 110 3.33 13.34 -14.85
CA THR A 110 4.63 12.67 -14.93
C THR A 110 5.14 12.31 -13.53
N PRO A 111 6.02 11.30 -13.37
CA PRO A 111 6.55 10.93 -12.06
C PRO A 111 7.15 12.11 -11.29
N LYS A 112 7.85 13.00 -11.97
CA LYS A 112 8.44 14.22 -11.39
C LYS A 112 7.36 15.19 -10.94
N LEU A 113 6.39 15.49 -11.80
CA LEU A 113 5.30 16.42 -11.49
C LEU A 113 4.41 15.86 -10.37
N TYR A 114 4.13 14.57 -10.41
CA TYR A 114 3.40 13.90 -9.34
C TYR A 114 4.09 14.04 -7.98
N ALA A 115 5.39 13.77 -7.92
CA ALA A 115 6.16 13.90 -6.69
C ALA A 115 6.16 15.34 -6.16
N GLU A 116 6.36 16.34 -7.01
CA GLU A 116 6.34 17.74 -6.63
C GLU A 116 4.96 18.18 -6.13
N LYS A 117 3.90 17.88 -6.86
CA LYS A 117 2.53 18.18 -6.46
C LYS A 117 2.11 17.46 -5.19
N TYR A 118 2.59 16.24 -4.99
CA TYR A 118 2.33 15.49 -3.76
C TYR A 118 3.03 16.13 -2.55
N MET A 119 4.25 16.62 -2.70
CA MET A 119 4.93 17.38 -1.65
C MET A 119 4.20 18.68 -1.31
N GLU A 120 3.71 19.41 -2.31
CA GLU A 120 2.88 20.59 -2.11
C GLU A 120 1.58 20.25 -1.36
N TYR A 121 0.95 19.13 -1.72
CA TYR A 121 -0.24 18.61 -1.02
C TYR A 121 0.06 18.32 0.45
N GLN A 122 1.14 17.60 0.74
CA GLN A 122 1.55 17.30 2.11
C GLN A 122 1.81 18.57 2.93
N ALA A 123 2.51 19.53 2.35
CA ALA A 123 2.79 20.80 3.00
C ALA A 123 1.51 21.64 3.26
N SER A 124 0.49 21.51 2.40
CA SER A 124 -0.78 22.23 2.56
C SER A 124 -1.65 21.71 3.69
N TYR A 125 -1.47 20.44 4.07
CA TYR A 125 -2.24 19.77 5.12
C TYR A 125 -1.51 19.67 6.46
N LEU A 126 -0.59 20.58 6.71
CA LEU A 126 0.00 20.71 8.04
C LEU A 126 -1.07 21.14 9.06
N PRO A 127 -1.09 20.51 10.26
CA PRO A 127 -1.97 20.95 11.34
C PRO A 127 -1.77 22.43 11.68
N ALA A 128 -2.81 23.10 12.13
CA ALA A 128 -2.77 24.51 12.55
C ALA A 128 -1.80 24.77 13.71
N ASP A 129 -1.56 23.75 14.54
CA ASP A 129 -0.63 23.75 15.66
C ASP A 129 0.80 23.29 15.26
N SER A 130 1.04 23.11 13.97
CA SER A 130 2.34 22.70 13.47
C SER A 130 3.41 23.75 13.84
N LEU A 131 4.57 23.27 14.31
CA LEU A 131 5.70 24.10 14.67
C LEU A 131 6.49 24.61 13.46
N ILE A 132 6.13 24.18 12.28
CA ILE A 132 6.74 24.55 11.00
C ILE A 132 5.70 25.13 10.06
N ASP A 133 6.12 26.11 9.28
CA ASP A 133 5.32 26.69 8.21
C ASP A 133 5.35 25.82 6.93
N ARG A 134 4.46 26.12 6.01
CA ARG A 134 4.34 25.39 4.75
C ARG A 134 5.64 25.46 3.92
N GLU A 135 6.27 26.61 3.87
CA GLU A 135 7.49 26.81 3.06
C GLU A 135 8.66 26.00 3.61
N THR A 136 8.84 26.01 4.92
CA THR A 136 9.88 25.23 5.59
C THR A 136 9.65 23.73 5.39
N ALA A 137 8.42 23.25 5.56
CA ALA A 137 8.06 21.87 5.30
C ALA A 137 8.36 21.47 3.85
N LEU A 138 7.96 22.30 2.89
CA LEU A 138 8.19 22.04 1.47
C LEU A 138 9.69 22.00 1.13
N LYS A 139 10.49 22.88 1.72
CA LYS A 139 11.95 22.90 1.55
C LYS A 139 12.58 21.56 1.95
N TYR A 140 12.23 21.02 3.13
CA TYR A 140 12.79 19.76 3.62
C TYR A 140 12.22 18.55 2.91
N LEU A 141 10.94 18.57 2.50
CA LEU A 141 10.36 17.55 1.65
C LEU A 141 11.10 17.43 0.31
N ARG A 142 11.48 18.54 -0.31
CA ARG A 142 12.29 18.57 -1.55
C ARG A 142 13.70 18.00 -1.32
N GLN A 143 14.24 18.09 -0.12
CA GLN A 143 15.51 17.49 0.25
C GLN A 143 15.42 15.98 0.52
N GLY A 144 14.20 15.42 0.53
CA GLY A 144 13.94 13.99 0.71
C GLY A 144 13.58 13.57 2.12
N TYR A 145 13.38 14.50 3.06
CA TYR A 145 12.92 14.17 4.40
C TYR A 145 11.42 13.89 4.41
N PRO A 146 10.96 12.78 5.02
CA PRO A 146 9.53 12.52 5.22
C PRO A 146 8.88 13.58 6.10
N LEU A 147 7.61 13.90 5.85
CA LEU A 147 6.88 14.92 6.63
C LEU A 147 6.84 14.60 8.13
N GLY A 148 6.69 13.33 8.49
CA GLY A 148 6.70 12.89 9.89
C GLY A 148 8.01 13.19 10.59
N ASP A 149 9.13 12.97 9.94
CA ASP A 149 10.47 13.26 10.47
C ASP A 149 10.70 14.75 10.65
N ILE A 150 10.22 15.56 9.69
CA ILE A 150 10.30 17.03 9.78
C ILE A 150 9.50 17.54 10.96
N GLN A 151 8.30 17.03 11.19
CA GLN A 151 7.46 17.39 12.33
C GLN A 151 8.09 16.98 13.67
N GLN A 152 8.67 15.80 13.74
CA GLN A 152 9.35 15.31 14.94
C GLN A 152 10.63 16.12 15.22
N ALA A 153 11.41 16.42 14.19
CA ALA A 153 12.58 17.27 14.32
C ALA A 153 12.23 18.68 14.79
N ALA A 154 11.12 19.25 14.30
CA ALA A 154 10.62 20.54 14.78
C ALA A 154 10.27 20.53 16.27
N LYS A 155 9.67 19.44 16.73
CA LYS A 155 9.39 19.22 18.17
C LYS A 155 10.66 19.19 19.00
N LEU A 156 11.63 18.37 18.57
CA LEU A 156 12.93 18.25 19.23
C LEU A 156 13.72 19.54 19.21
N ALA A 157 13.68 20.30 18.13
CA ALA A 157 14.30 21.60 18.00
C ALA A 157 13.75 22.61 19.03
N LYS A 158 12.43 22.63 19.20
CA LYS A 158 11.75 23.47 20.19
C LYS A 158 12.14 23.10 21.61
N GLU A 159 12.16 21.79 21.93
CA GLU A 159 12.49 21.28 23.26
C GLU A 159 13.97 21.48 23.61
N SER A 160 14.87 21.37 22.64
CA SER A 160 16.32 21.47 22.84
C SER A 160 16.89 22.86 22.64
N GLY A 161 16.08 23.83 22.18
CA GLY A 161 16.54 25.18 21.81
C GLY A 161 17.47 25.24 20.60
N LYS A 162 17.50 24.15 19.80
CA LYS A 162 18.29 24.06 18.55
C LYS A 162 17.47 24.47 17.34
N THR A 163 18.15 24.77 16.24
CA THR A 163 17.48 25.01 14.97
C THR A 163 17.05 23.70 14.32
N LEU A 164 16.02 23.75 13.47
CA LEU A 164 15.54 22.59 12.73
C LEU A 164 16.66 21.93 11.88
N ALA A 165 17.50 22.74 11.26
CA ALA A 165 18.64 22.27 10.48
C ALA A 165 19.72 21.55 11.31
N GLN A 166 19.78 21.78 12.60
CA GLN A 166 20.73 21.12 13.51
C GLN A 166 20.21 19.76 14.00
N VAL A 167 18.90 19.53 13.91
CA VAL A 167 18.23 18.31 14.36
C VAL A 167 18.08 17.31 13.22
N LEU A 168 17.87 17.78 11.97
CA LEU A 168 17.78 16.97 10.76
C LEU A 168 19.17 16.61 10.25
#